data_bb8f260cd6cdedaa079fc4da48819305
#
_entry.id   bb8f260cd6cdedaa079fc4da48819305
#
_cell.length_a   1.000
_cell.length_b   1.000
_cell.length_c   1.000
_cell.angle_alpha   90.00
_cell.angle_beta   90.00
_cell.angle_gamma   90.00
#
_symmetry.space_group_name_H-M   'P 1'
#
loop_
_entity.id
_entity.type
_entity.pdbx_description
1 polymer ?
#
loop_
_entity_poly.entity_id
_entity_poly.type
_entity_poly.pdbx_seq_one_letter_code
_entity_poly.pdbx_strand_id
1 'polypeptide(L)'
;MRVVIIHALPESIEPTQEAFQEIYPEAELITLFDEALFKDFKGELTPDLNNRMMQLINYAELSKADAIGLACSVFAPVVEYAQKTCKVPIASSYSPIVEEILESSSNIAIISGVPKTLQDSEYYLRKSAADSGKTIQTLSVLAEPLMKAMKNPDSSEYNNILSSTINNLPININDILLSQFSMSSSLEYLKSSTNKNCFSPAHSTAKWFKKTLS
;
A
#
# COMPACT_ATOMS: atom_id res chain seq x y z
N MET A 1 16.06 2.35 14.51
CA MET A 1 15.82 3.11 13.26
C MET A 1 14.46 3.76 13.32
N ARG A 2 14.37 5.04 12.97
CA ARG A 2 13.11 5.80 12.96
C ARG A 2 12.51 5.75 11.56
N VAL A 3 11.34 5.15 11.42
CA VAL A 3 10.58 5.08 10.17
C VAL A 3 9.36 6.00 10.29
N VAL A 4 9.21 6.93 9.37
CA VAL A 4 8.06 7.83 9.33
C VAL A 4 7.13 7.41 8.20
N ILE A 5 5.87 7.12 8.53
CA ILE A 5 4.84 6.85 7.52
C ILE A 5 3.85 8.00 7.45
N ILE A 6 3.65 8.51 6.24
CA ILE A 6 2.74 9.64 5.96
C ILE A 6 1.39 9.09 5.49
N HIS A 7 0.33 9.44 6.22
CA HIS A 7 -1.04 9.02 5.97
C HIS A 7 -1.91 10.20 5.55
N ALA A 8 -2.87 9.95 4.68
CA ALA A 8 -3.93 10.88 4.29
C ALA A 8 -5.34 10.36 4.65
N LEU A 9 -5.42 9.08 5.08
CA LEU A 9 -6.65 8.42 5.53
C LEU A 9 -6.39 7.72 6.87
N PRO A 10 -7.26 7.91 7.88
CA PRO A 10 -7.07 7.30 9.20
C PRO A 10 -7.14 5.77 9.16
N GLU A 11 -7.93 5.19 8.22
CA GLU A 11 -8.11 3.74 8.06
C GLU A 11 -6.83 2.99 7.64
N SER A 12 -5.77 3.72 7.27
CA SER A 12 -4.46 3.14 6.96
C SER A 12 -3.50 3.11 8.15
N ILE A 13 -3.80 3.80 9.25
CA ILE A 13 -2.88 3.98 10.38
C ILE A 13 -2.72 2.68 11.16
N GLU A 14 -3.81 2.17 11.72
CA GLU A 14 -3.79 0.95 12.53
C GLU A 14 -3.23 -0.27 11.76
N PRO A 15 -3.67 -0.56 10.51
CA PRO A 15 -3.08 -1.65 9.73
C PRO A 15 -1.57 -1.51 9.49
N THR A 16 -1.08 -0.27 9.41
CA THR A 16 0.37 -0.01 9.29
C THR A 16 1.09 -0.31 10.60
N GLN A 17 0.53 0.13 11.74
CA GLN A 17 1.11 -0.12 13.06
C GLN A 17 1.17 -1.61 13.37
N GLU A 18 0.10 -2.36 13.08
CA GLU A 18 0.05 -3.83 13.24
C GLU A 18 1.11 -4.52 12.39
N ALA A 19 1.23 -4.16 11.11
CA ALA A 19 2.21 -4.74 10.21
C ALA A 19 3.66 -4.47 10.67
N PHE A 20 3.96 -3.26 11.14
CA PHE A 20 5.28 -2.95 11.68
C PHE A 20 5.54 -3.68 13.00
N GLN A 21 4.56 -3.79 13.88
CA GLN A 21 4.70 -4.55 15.13
C GLN A 21 4.98 -6.04 14.85
N GLU A 22 4.38 -6.62 13.80
CA GLU A 22 4.61 -8.00 13.40
C GLU A 22 5.99 -8.20 12.73
N ILE A 23 6.35 -7.32 11.79
CA ILE A 23 7.49 -7.53 10.88
C ILE A 23 8.76 -6.83 11.35
N TYR A 24 8.65 -5.62 11.89
CA TYR A 24 9.78 -4.76 12.27
C TYR A 24 9.55 -4.07 13.63
N PRO A 25 9.32 -4.86 14.71
CA PRO A 25 8.99 -4.33 16.04
C PRO A 25 10.09 -3.46 16.65
N GLU A 26 11.34 -3.61 16.21
CA GLU A 26 12.47 -2.79 16.65
C GLU A 26 12.53 -1.40 16.01
N ALA A 27 11.70 -1.10 15.02
CA ALA A 27 11.61 0.23 14.43
C ALA A 27 10.83 1.20 15.35
N GLU A 28 11.34 2.41 15.49
CA GLU A 28 10.59 3.53 16.05
C GLU A 28 9.65 4.06 14.94
N LEU A 29 8.42 3.53 14.89
CA LEU A 29 7.44 3.94 13.90
C LEU A 29 6.77 5.25 14.29
N ILE A 30 6.86 6.26 13.43
CA ILE A 30 6.23 7.57 13.58
C ILE A 30 5.13 7.72 12.53
N THR A 31 3.92 8.04 12.96
CA THR A 31 2.79 8.37 12.09
C THR A 31 2.72 9.87 11.88
N LEU A 32 2.79 10.32 10.63
CA LEU A 32 2.37 11.65 10.22
C LEU A 32 1.02 11.55 9.52
N PHE A 33 0.05 12.30 9.98
CA PHE A 33 -1.30 12.26 9.42
C PHE A 33 -1.79 13.67 9.06
N ASP A 34 -2.15 13.86 7.79
CA ASP A 34 -2.84 15.06 7.31
C ASP A 34 -4.13 14.67 6.58
N GLU A 35 -5.23 14.73 7.31
CA GLU A 35 -6.57 14.40 6.80
C GLU A 35 -6.99 15.30 5.64
N ALA A 36 -6.53 16.55 5.62
CA ALA A 36 -6.91 17.51 4.58
C ALA A 36 -6.33 17.14 3.20
N LEU A 37 -5.23 16.39 3.14
CA LEU A 37 -4.67 15.90 1.86
C LEU A 37 -5.70 15.13 1.05
N PHE A 38 -6.40 14.16 1.69
CA PHE A 38 -7.39 13.36 0.98
C PHE A 38 -8.73 14.10 0.80
N LYS A 39 -9.13 14.94 1.75
CA LYS A 39 -10.33 15.80 1.63
C LYS A 39 -10.24 16.79 0.47
N ASP A 40 -9.04 17.31 0.22
CA ASP A 40 -8.77 18.28 -0.85
C ASP A 40 -8.52 17.58 -2.20
N PHE A 41 -8.22 16.29 -2.22
CA PHE A 41 -8.06 15.51 -3.45
C PHE A 41 -9.41 15.31 -4.14
N LYS A 42 -9.55 15.88 -5.34
CA LYS A 42 -10.77 15.82 -6.16
C LYS A 42 -10.62 14.98 -7.42
N GLY A 43 -9.78 13.90 -7.33
CA GLY A 43 -9.52 13.00 -8.44
C GLY A 43 -8.26 13.32 -9.23
N GLU A 44 -7.63 14.46 -8.97
CA GLU A 44 -6.41 14.91 -9.61
C GLU A 44 -5.38 15.39 -8.57
N LEU A 45 -4.11 15.05 -8.78
CA LEU A 45 -3.00 15.47 -7.95
C LEU A 45 -2.50 16.85 -8.40
N THR A 46 -3.04 17.90 -7.76
CA THR A 46 -2.70 19.29 -8.09
C THR A 46 -1.29 19.66 -7.63
N PRO A 47 -0.68 20.74 -8.21
CA PRO A 47 0.59 21.27 -7.73
C PRO A 47 0.61 21.60 -6.22
N ASP A 48 -0.50 22.11 -5.69
CA ASP A 48 -0.62 22.45 -4.27
C ASP A 48 -0.62 21.19 -3.39
N LEU A 49 -1.31 20.13 -3.79
CA LEU A 49 -1.28 18.84 -3.08
C LEU A 49 0.11 18.20 -3.14
N ASN A 50 0.78 18.29 -4.30
CA ASN A 50 2.17 17.86 -4.43
C ASN A 50 3.09 18.63 -3.47
N ASN A 51 2.97 19.95 -3.42
CA ASN A 51 3.78 20.79 -2.54
C ASN A 51 3.54 20.47 -1.06
N ARG A 52 2.29 20.24 -0.64
CA ARG A 52 1.96 19.86 0.75
C ARG A 52 2.57 18.51 1.11
N MET A 53 2.48 17.51 0.23
CA MET A 53 3.12 16.20 0.47
C MET A 53 4.64 16.35 0.56
N MET A 54 5.27 17.15 -0.31
CA MET A 54 6.71 17.43 -0.23
C MET A 54 7.11 18.12 1.08
N GLN A 55 6.26 19.01 1.62
CA GLN A 55 6.50 19.63 2.93
C GLN A 55 6.45 18.60 4.07
N LEU A 56 5.54 17.61 4.02
CA LEU A 56 5.48 16.54 5.00
C LEU A 56 6.70 15.61 4.90
N ILE A 57 7.16 15.30 3.69
CA ILE A 57 8.40 14.55 3.48
C ILE A 57 9.59 15.30 4.07
N ASN A 58 9.72 16.59 3.80
CA ASN A 58 10.74 17.45 4.40
C ASN A 58 10.67 17.48 5.93
N TYR A 59 9.46 17.60 6.49
CA TYR A 59 9.25 17.55 7.93
C TYR A 59 9.72 16.21 8.52
N ALA A 60 9.42 15.09 7.85
CA ALA A 60 9.88 13.77 8.26
C ALA A 60 11.43 13.69 8.30
N GLU A 61 12.13 14.22 7.30
CA GLU A 61 13.60 14.30 7.30
C GLU A 61 14.11 15.16 8.46
N LEU A 62 13.52 16.34 8.68
CA LEU A 62 13.90 17.24 9.80
C LEU A 62 13.65 16.60 11.17
N SER A 63 12.67 15.69 11.27
CA SER A 63 12.41 14.90 12.48
C SER A 63 13.37 13.71 12.64
N LYS A 64 14.43 13.65 11.84
CA LYS A 64 15.47 12.60 11.84
C LYS A 64 14.93 11.22 11.50
N ALA A 65 14.05 11.14 10.51
CA ALA A 65 13.67 9.85 9.93
C ALA A 65 14.90 9.19 9.30
N ASP A 66 15.06 7.89 9.54
CA ASP A 66 16.01 7.04 8.81
C ASP A 66 15.42 6.55 7.49
N ALA A 67 14.07 6.53 7.39
CA ALA A 67 13.33 6.21 6.18
C ALA A 67 11.90 6.78 6.21
N ILE A 68 11.30 6.98 5.04
CA ILE A 68 9.97 7.59 4.88
C ILE A 68 9.10 6.71 3.97
N GLY A 69 7.85 6.48 4.36
CA GLY A 69 6.85 5.78 3.55
C GLY A 69 5.59 6.61 3.33
N LEU A 70 4.94 6.44 2.19
CA LEU A 70 3.63 7.02 1.89
C LEU A 70 2.57 5.93 1.87
N ALA A 71 1.59 6.00 2.78
CA ALA A 71 0.49 5.02 2.87
C ALA A 71 -0.73 5.39 2.01
N CYS A 72 -0.64 6.44 1.20
CA CYS A 72 -1.74 6.87 0.34
C CYS A 72 -1.36 6.77 -1.14
N SER A 73 -2.12 5.95 -1.87
CA SER A 73 -1.85 5.60 -3.27
C SER A 73 -1.85 6.80 -4.23
N VAL A 74 -2.74 7.77 -4.01
CA VAL A 74 -2.85 8.94 -4.89
C VAL A 74 -1.61 9.85 -4.87
N PHE A 75 -0.78 9.75 -3.83
CA PHE A 75 0.47 10.49 -3.70
C PHE A 75 1.72 9.71 -4.14
N ALA A 76 1.57 8.49 -4.63
CA ALA A 76 2.70 7.70 -5.10
C ALA A 76 3.58 8.43 -6.16
N PRO A 77 3.03 9.22 -7.11
CA PRO A 77 3.85 9.97 -8.06
C PRO A 77 4.80 10.99 -7.42
N VAL A 78 4.49 11.49 -6.21
CA VAL A 78 5.36 12.45 -5.50
C VAL A 78 6.70 11.83 -5.14
N VAL A 79 6.74 10.51 -4.89
CA VAL A 79 7.96 9.79 -4.52
C VAL A 79 9.01 9.86 -5.63
N GLU A 80 8.61 9.84 -6.90
CA GLU A 80 9.54 9.94 -8.04
C GLU A 80 10.33 11.27 -8.03
N TYR A 81 9.72 12.34 -7.53
CA TYR A 81 10.40 13.64 -7.35
C TYR A 81 11.16 13.69 -6.02
N ALA A 82 10.54 13.20 -4.95
CA ALA A 82 11.15 13.22 -3.62
C ALA A 82 12.46 12.42 -3.57
N GLN A 83 12.55 11.29 -4.25
CA GLN A 83 13.78 10.47 -4.34
C GLN A 83 15.00 11.23 -4.85
N LYS A 84 14.81 12.34 -5.59
CA LYS A 84 15.91 13.14 -6.13
C LYS A 84 16.48 14.14 -5.10
N THR A 85 15.71 14.45 -4.07
CA THR A 85 16.05 15.47 -3.07
C THR A 85 16.10 14.93 -1.65
N CYS A 86 15.36 13.88 -1.35
CA CYS A 86 15.33 13.20 -0.06
C CYS A 86 16.65 12.46 0.17
N LYS A 87 17.21 12.59 1.39
CA LYS A 87 18.50 12.00 1.76
C LYS A 87 18.38 10.59 2.34
N VAL A 88 17.16 10.19 2.67
CA VAL A 88 16.86 8.86 3.24
C VAL A 88 16.02 8.04 2.27
N PRO A 89 16.03 6.71 2.39
CA PRO A 89 15.15 5.87 1.60
C PRO A 89 13.69 6.30 1.71
N ILE A 90 13.00 6.40 0.58
CA ILE A 90 11.59 6.74 0.54
C ILE A 90 10.82 5.71 -0.30
N ALA A 91 9.73 5.19 0.24
CA ALA A 91 8.85 4.23 -0.42
C ALA A 91 7.48 4.83 -0.74
N SER A 92 6.98 4.55 -1.94
CA SER A 92 5.58 4.81 -2.28
C SER A 92 4.68 3.70 -1.70
N SER A 93 3.37 3.91 -1.74
CA SER A 93 2.39 2.87 -1.38
C SER A 93 2.43 1.64 -2.28
N TYR A 94 3.08 1.72 -3.44
CA TYR A 94 3.15 0.62 -4.41
C TYR A 94 4.52 -0.05 -4.47
N SER A 95 5.62 0.70 -4.33
CA SER A 95 6.95 0.17 -4.63
C SER A 95 7.29 -1.10 -3.81
N PRO A 96 7.06 -1.17 -2.48
CA PRO A 96 7.41 -2.37 -1.73
C PRO A 96 6.59 -3.61 -2.10
N ILE A 97 5.27 -3.47 -2.24
CA ILE A 97 4.41 -4.61 -2.55
C ILE A 97 4.60 -5.11 -3.99
N VAL A 98 4.86 -4.20 -4.93
CA VAL A 98 5.16 -4.54 -6.32
C VAL A 98 6.50 -5.28 -6.41
N GLU A 99 7.54 -4.81 -5.71
CA GLU A 99 8.83 -5.49 -5.64
C GLU A 99 8.66 -6.89 -5.07
N GLU A 100 7.98 -7.04 -3.92
CA GLU A 100 7.79 -8.32 -3.25
C GLU A 100 7.03 -9.33 -4.13
N ILE A 101 5.89 -8.94 -4.72
CA ILE A 101 5.07 -9.88 -5.50
C ILE A 101 5.76 -10.29 -6.80
N LEU A 102 6.53 -9.41 -7.43
CA LEU A 102 7.28 -9.72 -8.63
C LEU A 102 8.47 -10.65 -8.37
N GLU A 103 8.95 -10.80 -7.15
CA GLU A 103 10.00 -11.78 -6.83
C GLU A 103 9.50 -13.22 -7.01
N SER A 104 8.22 -13.49 -6.75
CA SER A 104 7.67 -14.84 -6.66
C SER A 104 6.54 -15.15 -7.64
N SER A 105 5.91 -14.16 -8.28
CA SER A 105 4.71 -14.38 -9.09
C SER A 105 4.78 -13.76 -10.48
N SER A 106 4.07 -14.44 -11.40
CA SER A 106 3.83 -13.94 -12.76
C SER A 106 2.34 -13.94 -13.16
N ASN A 107 1.45 -14.49 -12.31
CA ASN A 107 0.01 -14.55 -12.56
C ASN A 107 -0.75 -14.00 -11.34
N ILE A 108 -1.12 -12.72 -11.39
CA ILE A 108 -1.45 -11.92 -10.23
C ILE A 108 -2.87 -11.36 -10.38
N ALA A 109 -3.74 -11.55 -9.36
CA ALA A 109 -4.95 -10.74 -9.24
C ALA A 109 -4.67 -9.49 -8.40
N ILE A 110 -5.24 -8.38 -8.84
CA ILE A 110 -5.16 -7.09 -8.15
C ILE A 110 -6.56 -6.76 -7.65
N ILE A 111 -6.72 -6.54 -6.34
CA ILE A 111 -8.02 -6.23 -5.74
C ILE A 111 -7.99 -4.84 -5.13
N SER A 112 -9.01 -4.04 -5.45
CA SER A 112 -9.23 -2.72 -4.86
C SER A 112 -10.72 -2.42 -4.71
N GLY A 113 -11.07 -1.64 -3.68
CA GLY A 113 -12.40 -1.04 -3.55
C GLY A 113 -12.54 0.29 -4.30
N VAL A 114 -11.43 0.85 -4.82
CA VAL A 114 -11.37 2.17 -5.46
C VAL A 114 -10.87 2.04 -6.89
N PRO A 115 -11.65 2.50 -7.91
CA PRO A 115 -11.28 2.36 -9.32
C PRO A 115 -9.91 2.96 -9.65
N LYS A 116 -9.63 4.18 -9.19
CA LYS A 116 -8.35 4.85 -9.44
C LYS A 116 -7.17 4.08 -8.84
N THR A 117 -7.30 3.60 -7.60
CA THR A 117 -6.27 2.80 -6.93
C THR A 117 -6.03 1.48 -7.66
N LEU A 118 -7.08 0.85 -8.19
CA LEU A 118 -6.95 -0.37 -8.99
C LEU A 118 -6.13 -0.13 -10.27
N GLN A 119 -6.45 0.93 -11.00
CA GLN A 119 -5.73 1.32 -12.22
C GLN A 119 -4.26 1.65 -11.93
N ASP A 120 -3.99 2.39 -10.87
CA ASP A 120 -2.62 2.77 -10.49
C ASP A 120 -1.82 1.55 -10.03
N SER A 121 -2.42 0.63 -9.25
CA SER A 121 -1.75 -0.62 -8.85
C SER A 121 -1.36 -1.46 -10.07
N GLU A 122 -2.25 -1.61 -11.05
CA GLU A 122 -1.95 -2.33 -12.28
C GLU A 122 -0.86 -1.63 -13.09
N TYR A 123 -0.93 -0.31 -13.20
CA TYR A 123 0.08 0.48 -13.90
C TYR A 123 1.47 0.30 -13.29
N TYR A 124 1.63 0.49 -11.98
CA TYR A 124 2.91 0.34 -11.30
C TYR A 124 3.45 -1.09 -11.36
N LEU A 125 2.56 -2.09 -11.22
CA LEU A 125 2.95 -3.49 -11.33
C LEU A 125 3.47 -3.83 -12.74
N ARG A 126 2.75 -3.43 -13.79
CA ARG A 126 3.17 -3.66 -15.18
C ARG A 126 4.43 -2.90 -15.55
N LYS A 127 4.55 -1.63 -15.13
CA LYS A 127 5.75 -0.83 -15.33
C LYS A 127 6.97 -1.50 -14.70
N SER A 128 6.88 -1.88 -13.43
CA SER A 128 7.99 -2.50 -12.72
C SER A 128 8.36 -3.87 -13.28
N ALA A 129 7.38 -4.66 -13.75
CA ALA A 129 7.63 -5.92 -14.44
C ALA A 129 8.40 -5.68 -15.76
N ALA A 130 7.98 -4.71 -16.55
CA ALA A 130 8.65 -4.36 -17.81
C ALA A 130 10.09 -3.86 -17.56
N ASP A 131 10.28 -2.96 -16.59
CA ASP A 131 11.59 -2.41 -16.22
C ASP A 131 12.58 -3.50 -15.74
N SER A 132 12.05 -4.59 -15.13
CA SER A 132 12.83 -5.74 -14.68
C SER A 132 12.88 -6.91 -15.69
N GLY A 133 12.34 -6.72 -16.91
CA GLY A 133 12.31 -7.74 -17.95
C GLY A 133 11.41 -8.94 -17.65
N LYS A 134 10.46 -8.81 -16.72
CA LYS A 134 9.52 -9.88 -16.34
C LYS A 134 8.24 -9.82 -17.16
N THR A 135 7.74 -10.98 -17.54
CA THR A 135 6.41 -11.12 -18.18
C THR A 135 5.40 -11.52 -17.12
N ILE A 136 4.30 -10.78 -16.99
CA ILE A 136 3.22 -11.04 -16.05
C ILE A 136 1.87 -11.07 -16.72
N GLN A 137 0.94 -11.80 -16.11
CA GLN A 137 -0.50 -11.76 -16.40
C GLN A 137 -1.21 -11.14 -15.18
N THR A 138 -2.10 -10.21 -15.43
CA THR A 138 -2.86 -9.55 -14.35
C THR A 138 -4.35 -9.70 -14.57
N LEU A 139 -5.09 -9.86 -13.47
CA LEU A 139 -6.54 -9.78 -13.40
C LEU A 139 -6.92 -8.70 -12.40
N SER A 140 -7.44 -7.58 -12.87
CA SER A 140 -7.89 -6.49 -12.01
C SER A 140 -9.35 -6.69 -11.59
N VAL A 141 -9.61 -6.66 -10.30
CA VAL A 141 -10.94 -6.88 -9.69
C VAL A 141 -11.32 -5.68 -8.84
N LEU A 142 -12.38 -4.99 -9.26
CA LEU A 142 -12.97 -3.90 -8.48
C LEU A 142 -14.05 -4.46 -7.53
N ALA A 143 -13.81 -4.34 -6.23
CA ALA A 143 -14.71 -4.75 -5.17
C ALA A 143 -15.32 -3.51 -4.47
N GLU A 144 -16.15 -2.76 -5.19
CA GLU A 144 -16.77 -1.50 -4.71
C GLU A 144 -17.45 -1.62 -3.33
N PRO A 145 -18.14 -2.73 -2.97
CA PRO A 145 -18.76 -2.87 -1.66
C PRO A 145 -17.79 -2.72 -0.48
N LEU A 146 -16.49 -2.98 -0.68
CA LEU A 146 -15.47 -2.80 0.37
C LEU A 146 -15.42 -1.38 0.91
N MET A 147 -15.63 -0.36 0.07
CA MET A 147 -15.58 1.04 0.50
C MET A 147 -16.72 1.41 1.46
N LYS A 148 -17.86 0.75 1.32
CA LYS A 148 -18.98 0.92 2.26
C LYS A 148 -18.74 0.13 3.54
N ALA A 149 -18.31 -1.12 3.42
CA ALA A 149 -18.03 -1.98 4.55
C ALA A 149 -16.89 -1.47 5.44
N MET A 150 -15.88 -0.81 4.86
CA MET A 150 -14.76 -0.20 5.60
C MET A 150 -15.20 0.85 6.64
N LYS A 151 -16.34 1.50 6.43
CA LYS A 151 -16.91 2.50 7.37
C LYS A 151 -17.69 1.87 8.52
N ASN A 152 -17.92 0.57 8.46
CA ASN A 152 -18.62 -0.16 9.51
C ASN A 152 -17.60 -0.56 10.60
N PRO A 153 -17.87 -0.30 11.90
CA PRO A 153 -17.02 -0.77 12.98
C PRO A 153 -16.86 -2.29 13.04
N ASP A 154 -17.84 -3.03 12.52
CA ASP A 154 -17.77 -4.49 12.38
C ASP A 154 -17.00 -4.86 11.10
N SER A 155 -15.77 -5.33 11.29
CA SER A 155 -14.91 -5.77 10.20
C SER A 155 -15.35 -7.08 9.53
N SER A 156 -16.36 -7.79 10.08
CA SER A 156 -16.79 -9.10 9.56
C SER A 156 -17.34 -9.00 8.14
N GLU A 157 -18.16 -7.98 7.85
CA GLU A 157 -18.69 -7.73 6.50
C GLU A 157 -17.57 -7.46 5.50
N TYR A 158 -16.60 -6.63 5.88
CA TYR A 158 -15.44 -6.31 5.06
C TYR A 158 -14.62 -7.55 4.72
N ASN A 159 -14.30 -8.36 5.72
CA ASN A 159 -13.54 -9.59 5.58
C ASN A 159 -14.29 -10.63 4.70
N ASN A 160 -15.60 -10.75 4.87
CA ASN A 160 -16.44 -11.66 4.08
C ASN A 160 -16.50 -11.25 2.60
N ILE A 161 -16.65 -9.95 2.31
CA ILE A 161 -16.62 -9.45 0.93
C ILE A 161 -15.26 -9.75 0.30
N LEU A 162 -14.17 -9.45 1.00
CA LEU A 162 -12.82 -9.63 0.47
C LEU A 162 -12.50 -11.10 0.24
N SER A 163 -12.76 -11.98 1.21
CA SER A 163 -12.51 -13.43 1.07
C SER A 163 -13.41 -14.06 -0.02
N SER A 164 -14.68 -13.67 -0.12
CA SER A 164 -15.57 -14.13 -1.19
C SER A 164 -15.06 -13.69 -2.57
N THR A 165 -14.59 -12.44 -2.70
CA THR A 165 -14.01 -11.94 -3.94
C THR A 165 -12.79 -12.78 -4.35
N ILE A 166 -11.91 -13.10 -3.39
CA ILE A 166 -10.70 -13.90 -3.64
C ILE A 166 -11.06 -15.35 -4.00
N ASN A 167 -12.00 -15.98 -3.29
CA ASN A 167 -12.39 -17.36 -3.53
C ASN A 167 -13.10 -17.56 -4.88
N ASN A 168 -13.68 -16.51 -5.45
CA ASN A 168 -14.31 -16.53 -6.79
C ASN A 168 -13.31 -16.28 -7.95
N LEU A 169 -12.03 -16.06 -7.65
CA LEU A 169 -11.01 -15.89 -8.70
C LEU A 169 -10.73 -17.20 -9.44
N PRO A 170 -10.28 -17.14 -10.68
CA PRO A 170 -9.85 -18.31 -11.44
C PRO A 170 -8.84 -19.15 -10.65
N ILE A 171 -8.94 -20.48 -10.79
CA ILE A 171 -8.14 -21.43 -10.01
C ILE A 171 -6.63 -21.30 -10.26
N ASN A 172 -6.26 -20.86 -11.47
CA ASN A 172 -4.86 -20.66 -11.88
C ASN A 172 -4.23 -19.38 -11.34
N ILE A 173 -4.98 -18.52 -10.65
CA ILE A 173 -4.44 -17.33 -9.97
C ILE A 173 -4.26 -17.67 -8.50
N ASN A 174 -3.02 -17.61 -8.00
CA ASN A 174 -2.70 -17.92 -6.61
C ASN A 174 -2.23 -16.71 -5.82
N ASP A 175 -1.72 -15.68 -6.48
CA ASP A 175 -1.09 -14.53 -5.85
C ASP A 175 -1.97 -13.30 -6.00
N ILE A 176 -2.28 -12.66 -4.88
CA ILE A 176 -3.26 -11.60 -4.76
C ILE A 176 -2.57 -10.34 -4.24
N LEU A 177 -2.58 -9.27 -5.03
CA LEU A 177 -2.17 -7.94 -4.61
C LEU A 177 -3.35 -7.19 -4.02
N LEU A 178 -3.33 -6.93 -2.72
CA LEU A 178 -4.27 -6.05 -2.05
C LEU A 178 -3.81 -4.61 -2.24
N SER A 179 -4.63 -3.76 -2.90
CA SER A 179 -4.17 -2.46 -3.37
C SER A 179 -4.22 -1.34 -2.32
N GLN A 180 -4.80 -1.58 -1.16
CA GLN A 180 -5.03 -0.53 -0.15
C GLN A 180 -4.41 -0.93 1.19
N PHE A 181 -3.79 0.05 1.86
CA PHE A 181 -3.26 -0.16 3.22
C PHE A 181 -4.33 -0.62 4.22
N SER A 182 -5.54 -0.10 4.10
CA SER A 182 -6.69 -0.54 4.92
C SER A 182 -7.07 -2.01 4.73
N MET A 183 -6.67 -2.66 3.64
CA MET A 183 -6.90 -4.10 3.43
C MET A 183 -5.94 -4.97 4.24
N SER A 184 -4.87 -4.39 4.77
CA SER A 184 -3.80 -5.14 5.43
C SER A 184 -4.25 -5.81 6.72
N SER A 185 -5.20 -5.23 7.46
CA SER A 185 -5.78 -5.84 8.67
C SER A 185 -6.57 -7.12 8.39
N SER A 186 -7.00 -7.35 7.13
CA SER A 186 -7.66 -8.60 6.75
C SER A 186 -6.70 -9.76 6.49
N LEU A 187 -5.38 -9.53 6.48
CA LEU A 187 -4.41 -10.53 6.01
C LEU A 187 -4.46 -11.84 6.81
N GLU A 188 -4.54 -11.77 8.14
CA GLU A 188 -4.65 -12.96 9.00
C GLU A 188 -5.95 -13.74 8.73
N TYR A 189 -7.06 -13.03 8.58
CA TYR A 189 -8.33 -13.67 8.22
C TYR A 189 -8.25 -14.36 6.85
N LEU A 190 -7.63 -13.71 5.86
CA LEU A 190 -7.46 -14.26 4.51
C LEU A 190 -6.58 -15.50 4.48
N LYS A 191 -5.53 -15.58 5.31
CA LYS A 191 -4.69 -16.78 5.46
C LYS A 191 -5.50 -18.01 5.88
N SER A 192 -6.53 -17.83 6.69
CA SER A 192 -7.39 -18.94 7.17
C SER A 192 -8.61 -19.20 6.29
N SER A 193 -9.08 -18.20 5.53
CA SER A 193 -10.35 -18.27 4.77
C SER A 193 -10.17 -18.47 3.26
N THR A 194 -8.93 -18.39 2.77
CA THR A 194 -8.59 -18.60 1.35
C THR A 194 -7.35 -19.49 1.21
N ASN A 195 -7.23 -20.17 0.05
CA ASN A 195 -6.03 -20.94 -0.31
C ASN A 195 -5.13 -20.15 -1.27
N LYS A 196 -5.12 -18.81 -1.15
CA LYS A 196 -4.37 -17.90 -2.01
C LYS A 196 -3.31 -17.14 -1.21
N ASN A 197 -2.22 -16.78 -1.85
CA ASN A 197 -1.17 -15.94 -1.26
C ASN A 197 -1.58 -14.48 -1.37
N CYS A 198 -1.89 -13.84 -0.26
CA CYS A 198 -2.26 -12.44 -0.23
C CYS A 198 -1.07 -11.57 0.17
N PHE A 199 -0.75 -10.59 -0.66
CA PHE A 199 0.26 -9.56 -0.40
C PHE A 199 -0.45 -8.28 0.02
N SER A 200 0.01 -7.66 1.09
CA SER A 200 -0.59 -6.43 1.61
C SER A 200 0.42 -5.30 1.66
N PRO A 201 0.03 -4.06 1.30
CA PRO A 201 0.98 -2.96 1.19
C PRO A 201 1.65 -2.60 2.53
N ALA A 202 0.95 -2.69 3.68
CA ALA A 202 1.54 -2.36 4.97
C ALA A 202 2.63 -3.37 5.35
N HIS A 203 2.38 -4.68 5.19
CA HIS A 203 3.37 -5.73 5.50
C HIS A 203 4.56 -5.67 4.54
N SER A 204 4.31 -5.50 3.24
CA SER A 204 5.40 -5.34 2.25
C SER A 204 6.26 -4.11 2.55
N THR A 205 5.64 -3.02 2.98
CA THR A 205 6.35 -1.79 3.38
C THR A 205 7.23 -2.03 4.62
N ALA A 206 6.71 -2.71 5.64
CA ALA A 206 7.48 -3.05 6.84
C ALA A 206 8.68 -3.97 6.51
N LYS A 207 8.48 -5.00 5.67
CA LYS A 207 9.55 -5.89 5.18
C LYS A 207 10.62 -5.11 4.41
N TRP A 208 10.19 -4.23 3.51
CA TRP A 208 11.09 -3.44 2.69
C TRP A 208 11.97 -2.53 3.52
N PHE A 209 11.41 -1.82 4.51
CA PHE A 209 12.20 -0.98 5.40
C PHE A 209 13.12 -1.78 6.30
N LYS A 210 12.67 -2.92 6.84
CA LYS A 210 13.54 -3.81 7.60
C LYS A 210 14.76 -4.24 6.79
N LYS A 211 14.57 -4.67 5.53
CA LYS A 211 15.64 -5.06 4.61
C LYS A 211 16.56 -3.88 4.25
N THR A 212 16.00 -2.69 4.05
CA THR A 212 16.75 -1.51 3.58
C THR A 212 17.58 -0.87 4.70
N LEU A 213 17.15 -0.98 5.96
CA LEU A 213 17.78 -0.33 7.13
C LEU A 213 18.61 -1.31 7.99
N SER A 214 18.76 -2.59 7.58
CA SER A 214 19.53 -3.63 8.28
C SER A 214 21.03 -3.58 7.96
#